data_552be2d28c6bde4ec3ec1c2629b9540a
#
_entry.id   552be2d28c6bde4ec3ec1c2629b9540a
#
_cell.length_a   1.000
_cell.length_b   1.000
_cell.length_c   1.000
_cell.angle_alpha   90.00
_cell.angle_beta   90.00
_cell.angle_gamma   90.00
#
_symmetry.space_group_name_H-M   'P 1'
#
loop_
_entity.id
_entity.type
_entity.pdbx_description
1 polymer ?
#
loop_
_entity_poly.entity_id
_entity_poly.type
_entity_poly.pdbx_seq_one_letter_code
_entity_poly.pdbx_strand_id
1 'polypeptide(L)'
;MSDIKIGIIGGSGLDDPKLMKDKKEKKVKTPYGNPSSSLTIGKIDDVDTVVLARHGKGHSIYPTGVNYRANIYALKKEGCTHILATTAVGSLREKIKPGDLVFVDQFIDYTKHRTLTFHDEKVIHTPMAEPFCKDLRSLLSKSAKELKLRHHPKGTVITIEGPRFSTKAESHMFRSFGADVINMSTVPEVILAREVGICYQTVAMSTDYDCWKEGEEPVTWEMILSIMKRNAENVKKLLLKTISKIKYTHCDTCKL
;
A
#
# COMPACT_ATOMS: atom_id res chain seq x y z
N MET A 1 -21.11 2.76 18.71
CA MET A 1 -20.11 1.90 18.03
C MET A 1 -19.32 2.83 17.12
N SER A 2 -17.99 2.84 17.19
CA SER A 2 -17.20 3.63 16.25
C SER A 2 -17.43 3.06 14.85
N ASP A 3 -17.86 3.91 13.93
CA ASP A 3 -18.17 3.49 12.57
C ASP A 3 -16.89 3.07 11.83
N ILE A 4 -16.97 1.99 11.08
CA ILE A 4 -15.87 1.53 10.23
C ILE A 4 -15.68 2.54 9.10
N LYS A 5 -14.48 3.09 8.98
CA LYS A 5 -14.11 3.95 7.87
C LYS A 5 -12.80 3.46 7.25
N ILE A 6 -12.77 3.33 5.94
CA ILE A 6 -11.66 2.71 5.23
C ILE A 6 -10.92 3.75 4.40
N GLY A 7 -9.63 3.91 4.68
CA GLY A 7 -8.70 4.62 3.83
C GLY A 7 -8.22 3.73 2.68
N ILE A 8 -8.20 4.25 1.48
CA ILE A 8 -7.55 3.62 0.33
C ILE A 8 -6.39 4.52 -0.08
N ILE A 9 -5.17 3.99 -0.03
CA ILE A 9 -4.01 4.69 -0.60
C ILE A 9 -3.70 4.02 -1.93
N GLY A 10 -3.99 4.73 -3.03
CA GLY A 10 -3.86 4.19 -4.38
C GLY A 10 -2.76 4.85 -5.19
N GLY A 11 -2.23 4.06 -6.12
CA GLY A 11 -1.61 4.57 -7.34
C GLY A 11 -2.64 4.69 -8.46
N SER A 12 -2.15 4.92 -9.68
CA SER A 12 -2.97 5.13 -10.89
C SER A 12 -4.08 4.09 -11.07
N GLY A 13 -5.32 4.56 -11.18
CA GLY A 13 -6.50 3.74 -11.53
C GLY A 13 -7.43 3.33 -10.39
N LEU A 14 -7.09 3.62 -9.12
CA LEU A 14 -7.98 3.36 -7.97
C LEU A 14 -8.69 4.61 -7.46
N ASP A 15 -8.32 5.75 -7.99
CA ASP A 15 -8.96 7.05 -7.80
C ASP A 15 -10.16 7.27 -8.74
N ASP A 16 -10.69 6.19 -9.36
CA ASP A 16 -11.86 6.27 -10.25
C ASP A 16 -13.10 6.69 -9.45
N PRO A 17 -13.62 7.90 -9.74
CA PRO A 17 -14.78 8.44 -9.05
C PRO A 17 -16.07 7.63 -9.20
N LYS A 18 -16.15 6.78 -10.22
CA LYS A 18 -17.34 5.96 -10.51
C LYS A 18 -17.59 4.86 -9.47
N LEU A 19 -16.58 4.59 -8.60
CA LEU A 19 -16.68 3.58 -7.56
C LEU A 19 -17.36 4.06 -6.28
N MET A 20 -17.46 5.37 -6.09
CA MET A 20 -17.93 5.96 -4.85
C MET A 20 -19.26 6.69 -5.05
N LYS A 21 -20.23 6.40 -4.18
CA LYS A 21 -21.45 7.21 -4.00
C LYS A 21 -21.14 8.42 -3.10
N ASP A 22 -21.92 9.48 -3.21
CA ASP A 22 -21.85 10.70 -2.38
C ASP A 22 -20.47 11.35 -2.30
N LYS A 23 -19.76 11.31 -3.41
CA LYS A 23 -18.37 11.73 -3.52
C LYS A 23 -18.18 13.22 -3.25
N LYS A 24 -17.23 13.56 -2.37
CA LYS A 24 -16.77 14.92 -2.07
C LYS A 24 -15.25 14.99 -2.03
N GLU A 25 -14.68 16.06 -2.58
CA GLU A 25 -13.26 16.37 -2.40
C GLU A 25 -13.05 17.20 -1.14
N LYS A 26 -12.05 16.87 -0.33
CA LYS A 26 -11.70 17.57 0.90
C LYS A 26 -10.21 17.84 0.97
N LYS A 27 -9.83 19.09 1.09
CA LYS A 27 -8.46 19.49 1.44
C LYS A 27 -8.28 19.38 2.95
N VAL A 28 -7.24 18.68 3.38
CA VAL A 28 -6.92 18.49 4.79
C VAL A 28 -5.56 19.12 5.07
N LYS A 29 -5.52 20.01 6.07
CA LYS A 29 -4.26 20.54 6.62
C LYS A 29 -3.80 19.64 7.78
N THR A 30 -2.51 19.35 7.83
CA THR A 30 -1.90 18.56 8.90
C THR A 30 -0.73 19.31 9.54
N PRO A 31 -0.31 18.96 10.77
CA PRO A 31 0.91 19.52 11.37
C PRO A 31 2.19 19.21 10.57
N TYR A 32 2.12 18.19 9.72
CA TYR A 32 3.25 17.72 8.91
C TYR A 32 3.24 18.31 7.49
N GLY A 33 2.43 19.34 7.23
CA GLY A 33 2.24 19.92 5.90
C GLY A 33 1.05 19.32 5.16
N ASN A 34 1.05 19.46 3.83
CA ASN A 34 -0.05 18.99 2.99
C ASN A 34 0.11 17.52 2.62
N PRO A 35 -0.99 16.73 2.59
CA PRO A 35 -1.02 15.43 1.95
C PRO A 35 -0.71 15.51 0.46
N SER A 36 -0.35 14.38 -0.13
CA SER A 36 -0.03 14.27 -1.56
C SER A 36 -1.16 14.68 -2.50
N SER A 37 -2.41 14.58 -2.04
CA SER A 37 -3.61 15.02 -2.78
C SER A 37 -4.69 15.49 -1.83
N SER A 38 -5.72 16.17 -2.36
CA SER A 38 -7.01 16.24 -1.69
C SER A 38 -7.53 14.83 -1.43
N LEU A 39 -8.28 14.64 -0.36
CA LEU A 39 -8.96 13.39 -0.07
C LEU A 39 -10.28 13.33 -0.84
N THR A 40 -10.57 12.19 -1.45
CA THR A 40 -11.90 11.90 -1.99
C THR A 40 -12.67 11.09 -0.94
N ILE A 41 -13.76 11.63 -0.43
CA ILE A 41 -14.59 11.02 0.61
C ILE A 41 -15.91 10.61 0.01
N GLY A 42 -16.41 9.44 0.34
CA GLY A 42 -17.69 8.93 -0.12
C GLY A 42 -17.98 7.54 0.45
N LYS A 43 -18.84 6.77 -0.22
CA LYS A 43 -19.20 5.42 0.20
C LYS A 43 -18.92 4.40 -0.90
N ILE A 44 -18.39 3.24 -0.51
CA ILE A 44 -18.26 2.06 -1.34
C ILE A 44 -19.06 0.94 -0.65
N ASP A 45 -20.08 0.39 -1.33
CA ASP A 45 -21.00 -0.60 -0.75
C ASP A 45 -21.50 -0.20 0.64
N ASP A 46 -21.93 1.08 0.78
CA ASP A 46 -22.41 1.73 2.00
C ASP A 46 -21.39 1.85 3.15
N VAL A 47 -20.13 1.48 2.91
CA VAL A 47 -19.01 1.69 3.86
C VAL A 47 -18.34 3.04 3.59
N ASP A 48 -18.20 3.85 4.64
CA ASP A 48 -17.50 5.12 4.57
C ASP A 48 -16.05 4.92 4.12
N THR A 49 -15.66 5.59 3.05
CA THR A 49 -14.36 5.39 2.40
C THR A 49 -13.70 6.73 2.09
N VAL A 50 -12.39 6.76 2.28
CA VAL A 50 -11.52 7.91 1.98
C VAL A 50 -10.42 7.46 1.04
N VAL A 51 -10.31 8.08 -0.12
CA VAL A 51 -9.26 7.77 -1.12
C VAL A 51 -8.22 8.87 -1.15
N LEU A 52 -6.96 8.48 -1.16
CA LEU A 52 -5.79 9.35 -1.26
C LEU A 52 -4.86 8.86 -2.37
N ALA A 53 -4.48 9.76 -3.28
CA ALA A 53 -3.48 9.49 -4.31
C ALA A 53 -2.06 9.69 -3.73
N ARG A 54 -1.33 8.59 -3.48
CA ARG A 54 0.02 8.61 -2.86
C ARG A 54 0.99 9.53 -3.57
N HIS A 55 1.01 9.46 -4.88
CA HIS A 55 1.94 10.21 -5.73
C HIS A 55 1.32 11.49 -6.32
N GLY A 56 0.24 12.00 -5.71
CA GLY A 56 -0.49 13.14 -6.24
C GLY A 56 -1.30 12.82 -7.50
N LYS A 57 -2.06 13.80 -7.95
CA LYS A 57 -2.85 13.69 -9.17
C LYS A 57 -1.90 13.60 -10.39
N GLY A 58 -2.10 12.60 -11.24
CA GLY A 58 -1.25 12.39 -12.42
C GLY A 58 0.16 11.87 -12.10
N HIS A 59 0.39 11.29 -10.92
CA HIS A 59 1.69 10.71 -10.51
C HIS A 59 2.85 11.72 -10.53
N SER A 60 2.60 12.91 -10.00
CA SER A 60 3.53 14.05 -10.06
C SER A 60 4.56 14.10 -8.93
N ILE A 61 4.42 13.26 -7.90
CA ILE A 61 5.31 13.23 -6.73
C ILE A 61 6.14 11.95 -6.77
N TYR A 62 7.48 12.09 -6.82
CA TYR A 62 8.39 10.96 -6.78
C TYR A 62 8.44 10.32 -5.35
N PRO A 63 8.89 9.07 -5.19
CA PRO A 63 8.73 8.30 -3.94
C PRO A 63 9.25 9.01 -2.69
N THR A 64 10.46 9.58 -2.72
CA THR A 64 11.04 10.32 -1.59
C THR A 64 10.33 11.64 -1.31
N GLY A 65 9.73 12.27 -2.33
CA GLY A 65 8.98 13.52 -2.19
C GLY A 65 7.58 13.35 -1.59
N VAL A 66 7.11 12.12 -1.42
CA VAL A 66 5.80 11.85 -0.80
C VAL A 66 5.83 12.24 0.68
N ASN A 67 4.89 13.06 1.10
CA ASN A 67 4.71 13.41 2.52
C ASN A 67 3.89 12.33 3.24
N TYR A 68 4.56 11.23 3.60
CA TYR A 68 3.93 10.07 4.23
C TYR A 68 3.28 10.41 5.57
N ARG A 69 3.92 11.27 6.40
CA ARG A 69 3.32 11.72 7.67
C ARG A 69 2.00 12.46 7.44
N ALA A 70 1.98 13.40 6.51
CA ALA A 70 0.76 14.13 6.19
C ALA A 70 -0.34 13.21 5.64
N ASN A 71 0.03 12.23 4.80
CA ASN A 71 -0.91 11.28 4.22
C ASN A 71 -1.60 10.42 5.28
N ILE A 72 -0.83 9.75 6.13
CA ILE A 72 -1.37 8.88 7.19
C ILE A 72 -2.12 9.69 8.24
N TYR A 73 -1.59 10.86 8.64
CA TYR A 73 -2.27 11.74 9.59
C TYR A 73 -3.61 12.23 9.05
N ALA A 74 -3.71 12.58 7.76
CA ALA A 74 -4.96 13.02 7.16
C ALA A 74 -6.03 11.93 7.20
N LEU A 75 -5.67 10.68 6.91
CA LEU A 75 -6.57 9.53 7.02
C LEU A 75 -7.00 9.29 8.47
N LYS A 76 -6.06 9.39 9.44
CA LYS A 76 -6.38 9.30 10.88
C LYS A 76 -7.35 10.38 11.31
N LYS A 77 -7.11 11.63 10.90
CA LYS A 77 -7.96 12.80 11.18
C LYS A 77 -9.37 12.65 10.61
N GLU A 78 -9.50 11.99 9.45
CA GLU A 78 -10.82 11.64 8.87
C GLU A 78 -11.49 10.45 9.54
N GLY A 79 -10.88 9.85 10.56
CA GLY A 79 -11.45 8.76 11.32
C GLY A 79 -11.28 7.38 10.68
N CYS A 80 -10.35 7.23 9.74
CA CYS A 80 -10.07 5.91 9.14
C CYS A 80 -9.59 4.93 10.21
N THR A 81 -10.24 3.79 10.27
CA THR A 81 -9.90 2.66 11.14
C THR A 81 -9.02 1.64 10.43
N HIS A 82 -9.12 1.58 9.11
CA HIS A 82 -8.40 0.67 8.24
C HIS A 82 -7.80 1.40 7.05
N ILE A 83 -6.65 0.93 6.57
CA ILE A 83 -6.04 1.36 5.32
C ILE A 83 -5.76 0.16 4.43
N LEU A 84 -6.29 0.19 3.22
CA LEU A 84 -5.94 -0.70 2.12
C LEU A 84 -5.06 0.07 1.13
N ALA A 85 -3.79 -0.26 1.09
CA ALA A 85 -2.83 0.40 0.20
C ALA A 85 -2.51 -0.49 -1.01
N THR A 86 -2.32 0.11 -2.18
CA THR A 86 -1.89 -0.60 -3.38
C THR A 86 -0.54 -0.10 -3.84
N THR A 87 0.27 -1.00 -4.37
CA THR A 87 1.61 -0.68 -4.87
C THR A 87 2.01 -1.62 -6.00
N ALA A 88 2.73 -1.11 -6.99
CA ALA A 88 3.46 -1.93 -7.93
C ALA A 88 4.73 -2.47 -7.26
N VAL A 89 5.12 -3.69 -7.59
CA VAL A 89 6.34 -4.32 -7.07
C VAL A 89 7.05 -5.11 -8.16
N GLY A 90 8.38 -5.08 -8.14
CA GLY A 90 9.20 -6.06 -8.82
C GLY A 90 9.23 -7.37 -8.03
N SER A 91 9.17 -8.49 -8.71
CA SER A 91 9.30 -9.81 -8.08
C SER A 91 10.77 -10.19 -7.88
N LEU A 92 11.10 -10.64 -6.70
CA LEU A 92 12.41 -11.20 -6.37
C LEU A 92 12.38 -12.75 -6.33
N ARG A 93 11.27 -13.38 -6.74
CA ARG A 93 11.08 -14.85 -6.74
C ARG A 93 10.42 -15.33 -8.03
N GLU A 94 10.90 -16.41 -8.60
CA GLU A 94 10.31 -16.98 -9.82
C GLU A 94 8.84 -17.39 -9.65
N LYS A 95 8.46 -17.86 -8.46
CA LYS A 95 7.08 -18.26 -8.15
C LYS A 95 6.07 -17.10 -8.17
N ILE A 96 6.54 -15.86 -7.98
CA ILE A 96 5.71 -14.66 -8.02
C ILE A 96 5.83 -14.05 -9.41
N LYS A 97 4.85 -14.29 -10.25
CA LYS A 97 4.91 -13.90 -11.67
C LYS A 97 4.32 -12.49 -11.86
N PRO A 98 4.74 -11.77 -12.91
CA PRO A 98 4.03 -10.56 -13.33
C PRO A 98 2.54 -10.83 -13.49
N GLY A 99 1.72 -9.96 -12.89
CA GLY A 99 0.27 -10.13 -12.80
C GLY A 99 -0.23 -10.80 -11.52
N ASP A 100 0.64 -11.38 -10.69
CA ASP A 100 0.24 -11.92 -9.39
C ASP A 100 0.04 -10.81 -8.37
N LEU A 101 -0.84 -11.08 -7.39
CA LEU A 101 -1.01 -10.23 -6.21
C LEU A 101 -0.24 -10.85 -5.03
N VAL A 102 0.38 -10.00 -4.22
CA VAL A 102 1.03 -10.43 -2.97
C VAL A 102 0.43 -9.64 -1.81
N PHE A 103 -0.08 -10.33 -0.81
CA PHE A 103 -0.56 -9.72 0.44
C PHE A 103 0.56 -9.79 1.46
N VAL A 104 1.42 -8.76 1.45
CA VAL A 104 2.64 -8.74 2.25
C VAL A 104 2.35 -8.86 3.75
N ASP A 105 3.22 -9.56 4.48
CA ASP A 105 3.12 -9.75 5.92
C ASP A 105 4.35 -9.27 6.67
N GLN A 106 5.46 -9.04 5.96
CA GLN A 106 6.69 -8.50 6.52
C GLN A 106 7.30 -7.46 5.58
N PHE A 107 8.14 -6.57 6.15
CA PHE A 107 8.92 -5.64 5.35
C PHE A 107 10.39 -5.59 5.80
N ILE A 108 11.25 -5.21 4.86
CA ILE A 108 12.62 -4.78 5.10
C ILE A 108 12.71 -3.32 4.68
N ASP A 109 13.12 -2.45 5.60
CA ASP A 109 13.35 -1.04 5.31
C ASP A 109 14.76 -0.84 4.75
N TYR A 110 14.84 -0.46 3.48
CA TYR A 110 16.08 -0.06 2.82
C TYR A 110 15.99 1.38 2.31
N THR A 111 15.14 2.20 2.95
CA THR A 111 15.05 3.65 2.70
C THR A 111 16.16 4.39 3.45
N LYS A 112 16.45 5.65 3.07
CA LYS A 112 17.59 6.42 3.60
C LYS A 112 17.20 7.77 4.17
N HIS A 113 16.18 8.42 3.61
CA HIS A 113 15.87 9.83 3.87
C HIS A 113 14.43 10.06 4.34
N ARG A 114 13.71 8.99 4.69
CA ARG A 114 12.30 9.07 5.09
C ARG A 114 12.13 9.20 6.58
N THR A 115 11.20 10.03 7.01
CA THR A 115 10.83 10.13 8.43
C THR A 115 9.92 8.96 8.79
N LEU A 116 10.31 8.19 9.81
CA LEU A 116 9.68 6.91 10.18
C LEU A 116 8.71 7.02 11.36
N THR A 117 8.53 8.21 11.96
CA THR A 117 7.70 8.41 13.15
C THR A 117 6.94 9.73 13.10
N PHE A 118 5.85 9.82 13.84
CA PHE A 118 5.13 11.06 14.12
C PHE A 118 5.73 11.84 15.29
N HIS A 119 6.58 11.21 16.10
CA HIS A 119 7.06 11.75 17.37
C HIS A 119 8.46 12.37 17.20
N ASP A 120 8.49 13.70 17.06
CA ASP A 120 9.74 14.44 16.93
C ASP A 120 10.35 14.79 18.33
N GLU A 121 9.52 14.80 19.40
CA GLU A 121 9.92 15.23 20.76
C GLU A 121 9.84 14.10 21.81
N LYS A 122 9.30 12.96 21.48
CA LYS A 122 9.11 11.84 22.42
C LYS A 122 9.67 10.56 21.84
N VAL A 123 10.28 9.76 22.70
CA VAL A 123 10.72 8.40 22.33
C VAL A 123 9.56 7.45 22.53
N ILE A 124 9.03 6.91 21.43
CA ILE A 124 7.98 5.88 21.44
C ILE A 124 8.47 4.68 20.61
N HIS A 125 8.55 3.53 21.26
CA HIS A 125 8.92 2.28 20.60
C HIS A 125 7.67 1.50 20.19
N THR A 126 7.34 1.56 18.91
CA THR A 126 6.18 0.85 18.35
C THR A 126 6.57 -0.59 17.97
N PRO A 127 5.90 -1.63 18.54
CA PRO A 127 6.18 -3.02 18.17
C PRO A 127 5.90 -3.31 16.70
N MET A 128 6.88 -3.93 16.00
CA MET A 128 6.83 -4.21 14.56
C MET A 128 7.01 -5.69 14.19
N ALA A 129 6.85 -6.61 15.16
CA ALA A 129 6.90 -8.05 14.85
C ALA A 129 5.81 -8.47 13.85
N GLU A 130 4.61 -7.88 13.95
CA GLU A 130 3.48 -8.07 13.05
C GLU A 130 3.06 -6.71 12.46
N PRO A 131 3.77 -6.19 11.44
CA PRO A 131 3.56 -4.83 10.96
C PRO A 131 2.27 -4.63 10.18
N PHE A 132 1.77 -5.69 9.53
CA PHE A 132 0.55 -5.66 8.72
C PHE A 132 -0.63 -6.30 9.44
N CYS A 133 -1.84 -5.83 9.14
CA CYS A 133 -3.06 -6.35 9.73
C CYS A 133 -3.37 -7.76 9.22
N LYS A 134 -3.24 -8.76 10.09
CA LYS A 134 -3.51 -10.17 9.79
C LYS A 134 -4.95 -10.41 9.32
N ASP A 135 -5.91 -9.72 9.90
CA ASP A 135 -7.32 -9.90 9.57
C ASP A 135 -7.66 -9.35 8.19
N LEU A 136 -7.16 -8.13 7.86
CA LEU A 136 -7.29 -7.59 6.50
C LEU A 136 -6.64 -8.50 5.46
N ARG A 137 -5.46 -9.03 5.76
CA ARG A 137 -4.74 -9.96 4.88
C ARG A 137 -5.53 -11.24 4.66
N SER A 138 -6.15 -11.79 5.72
CA SER A 138 -7.02 -12.97 5.62
C SER A 138 -8.25 -12.69 4.76
N LEU A 139 -8.92 -11.54 4.95
CA LEU A 139 -10.07 -11.13 4.14
C LEU A 139 -9.70 -10.95 2.67
N LEU A 140 -8.57 -10.32 2.37
CA LEU A 140 -8.06 -10.16 1.01
C LEU A 140 -7.80 -11.52 0.35
N SER A 141 -7.16 -12.46 1.08
CA SER A 141 -6.89 -13.82 0.56
C SER A 141 -8.19 -14.58 0.27
N LYS A 142 -9.19 -14.50 1.15
CA LYS A 142 -10.52 -15.09 0.91
C LYS A 142 -11.20 -14.47 -0.32
N SER A 143 -11.20 -13.14 -0.42
CA SER A 143 -11.80 -12.42 -1.54
C SER A 143 -11.11 -12.73 -2.87
N ALA A 144 -9.77 -12.83 -2.88
CA ALA A 144 -8.99 -13.19 -4.06
C ALA A 144 -9.28 -14.62 -4.54
N LYS A 145 -9.42 -15.58 -3.61
CA LYS A 145 -9.84 -16.97 -3.94
C LYS A 145 -11.22 -17.01 -4.58
N GLU A 146 -12.19 -16.30 -4.01
CA GLU A 146 -13.55 -16.22 -4.55
C GLU A 146 -13.59 -15.57 -5.96
N LEU A 147 -12.70 -14.62 -6.22
CA LEU A 147 -12.54 -13.96 -7.52
C LEU A 147 -11.63 -14.74 -8.48
N LYS A 148 -11.08 -15.89 -8.06
CA LYS A 148 -10.13 -16.71 -8.82
C LYS A 148 -8.89 -15.93 -9.27
N LEU A 149 -8.44 -14.95 -8.46
CA LEU A 149 -7.24 -14.17 -8.73
C LEU A 149 -6.00 -14.92 -8.26
N ARG A 150 -4.96 -14.91 -9.08
CA ARG A 150 -3.65 -15.46 -8.69
C ARG A 150 -3.06 -14.57 -7.61
N HIS A 151 -2.75 -15.16 -6.46
CA HIS A 151 -2.22 -14.40 -5.33
C HIS A 151 -1.33 -15.25 -4.41
N HIS A 152 -0.46 -14.56 -3.71
CA HIS A 152 0.37 -15.08 -2.64
C HIS A 152 -0.14 -14.49 -1.32
N PRO A 153 -0.57 -15.34 -0.35
CA PRO A 153 -1.23 -14.87 0.88
C PRO A 153 -0.27 -14.22 1.88
N LYS A 154 1.04 -14.28 1.60
CA LYS A 154 2.10 -13.64 2.39
C LYS A 154 3.34 -13.40 1.52
N GLY A 155 4.22 -12.54 1.98
CA GLY A 155 5.52 -12.27 1.38
C GLY A 155 6.20 -11.09 2.03
N THR A 156 7.52 -11.10 2.03
CA THR A 156 8.35 -10.00 2.55
C THR A 156 8.59 -8.98 1.44
N VAL A 157 8.20 -7.72 1.67
CA VAL A 157 8.54 -6.62 0.78
C VAL A 157 9.80 -5.90 1.27
N ILE A 158 10.76 -5.66 0.39
CA ILE A 158 11.82 -4.69 0.64
C ILE A 158 11.44 -3.36 0.02
N THR A 159 11.51 -2.27 0.80
CA THR A 159 11.25 -0.92 0.29
C THR A 159 12.55 -0.16 0.15
N ILE A 160 12.86 0.24 -1.07
CA ILE A 160 14.03 1.08 -1.39
C ILE A 160 13.63 2.54 -1.54
N GLU A 161 14.62 3.45 -1.50
CA GLU A 161 14.37 4.88 -1.60
C GLU A 161 13.75 5.30 -2.94
N GLY A 162 14.28 4.81 -4.06
CA GLY A 162 13.95 5.32 -5.39
C GLY A 162 14.54 6.73 -5.64
N PRO A 163 14.17 7.41 -6.77
CA PRO A 163 13.31 6.90 -7.83
C PRO A 163 14.01 5.94 -8.81
N ARG A 164 15.34 5.74 -8.71
CA ARG A 164 16.03 4.77 -9.54
C ARG A 164 15.63 3.34 -9.17
N PHE A 165 15.63 2.46 -10.14
CA PHE A 165 15.50 1.02 -9.91
C PHE A 165 16.80 0.42 -9.34
N SER A 166 16.71 -0.83 -8.91
CA SER A 166 17.84 -1.61 -8.39
C SER A 166 18.93 -1.81 -9.44
N THR A 167 20.17 -1.91 -8.99
CA THR A 167 21.22 -2.56 -9.78
C THR A 167 21.07 -4.09 -9.67
N LYS A 168 21.68 -4.85 -10.60
CA LYS A 168 21.70 -6.33 -10.51
C LYS A 168 22.29 -6.81 -9.20
N ALA A 169 23.36 -6.17 -8.72
CA ALA A 169 24.00 -6.50 -7.45
C ALA A 169 23.05 -6.27 -6.25
N GLU A 170 22.34 -5.12 -6.23
CA GLU A 170 21.32 -4.85 -5.21
C GLU A 170 20.19 -5.87 -5.27
N SER A 171 19.68 -6.19 -6.44
CA SER A 171 18.61 -7.17 -6.62
C SER A 171 18.99 -8.56 -6.08
N HIS A 172 20.19 -9.04 -6.40
CA HIS A 172 20.71 -10.30 -5.83
C HIS A 172 20.88 -10.22 -4.30
N MET A 173 21.38 -9.11 -3.77
CA MET A 173 21.48 -8.88 -2.33
C MET A 173 20.10 -8.92 -1.66
N PHE A 174 19.10 -8.25 -2.21
CA PHE A 174 17.73 -8.26 -1.65
C PHE A 174 17.10 -9.65 -1.65
N ARG A 175 17.38 -10.44 -2.69
CA ARG A 175 17.01 -11.86 -2.73
C ARG A 175 17.66 -12.66 -1.60
N SER A 176 18.94 -12.42 -1.31
CA SER A 176 19.66 -13.10 -0.23
C SER A 176 19.15 -12.70 1.16
N PHE A 177 18.61 -11.48 1.31
CA PHE A 177 17.95 -11.03 2.56
C PHE A 177 16.60 -11.70 2.80
N GLY A 178 16.11 -12.50 1.88
CA GLY A 178 14.82 -13.17 2.02
C GLY A 178 13.63 -12.34 1.50
N ALA A 179 13.85 -11.19 0.88
CA ALA A 179 12.76 -10.40 0.29
C ALA A 179 12.12 -11.14 -0.87
N ASP A 180 10.78 -11.13 -0.94
CA ASP A 180 10.00 -11.75 -2.00
C ASP A 180 9.64 -10.76 -3.11
N VAL A 181 9.42 -9.50 -2.76
CA VAL A 181 9.08 -8.42 -3.69
C VAL A 181 9.76 -7.10 -3.27
N ILE A 182 9.92 -6.18 -4.23
CA ILE A 182 10.56 -4.88 -4.02
C ILE A 182 9.66 -3.74 -4.45
N ASN A 183 9.65 -2.65 -3.69
CA ASN A 183 8.95 -1.42 -4.03
C ASN A 183 9.62 -0.15 -3.48
N MET A 184 8.94 0.99 -3.65
CA MET A 184 9.41 2.30 -3.19
C MET A 184 8.41 3.02 -2.27
N SER A 185 7.36 2.34 -1.74
CA SER A 185 6.24 3.06 -1.10
C SER A 185 5.70 2.47 0.20
N THR A 186 5.93 1.19 0.50
CA THR A 186 5.35 0.56 1.70
C THR A 186 5.93 1.14 2.99
N VAL A 187 7.22 1.45 3.02
CA VAL A 187 7.87 2.15 4.12
C VAL A 187 7.99 3.63 3.74
N PRO A 188 7.60 4.58 4.62
CA PRO A 188 7.19 4.43 6.01
C PRO A 188 5.66 4.28 6.24
N GLU A 189 4.83 4.13 5.19
CA GLU A 189 3.37 4.08 5.34
C GLU A 189 2.92 3.11 6.44
N VAL A 190 3.41 1.86 6.37
CA VAL A 190 3.05 0.80 7.33
C VAL A 190 3.47 1.14 8.76
N ILE A 191 4.66 1.72 8.92
CA ILE A 191 5.20 2.13 10.23
C ILE A 191 4.32 3.21 10.85
N LEU A 192 4.03 4.27 10.08
CA LEU A 192 3.22 5.40 10.50
C LEU A 192 1.76 4.99 10.78
N ALA A 193 1.18 4.13 9.97
CA ALA A 193 -0.15 3.60 10.21
C ALA A 193 -0.22 2.79 11.51
N ARG A 194 0.80 1.96 11.77
CA ARG A 194 0.94 1.18 13.00
C ARG A 194 1.06 2.09 14.22
N GLU A 195 1.88 3.13 14.16
CA GLU A 195 2.13 4.08 15.25
C GLU A 195 0.87 4.84 15.68
N VAL A 196 -0.10 5.03 14.79
CA VAL A 196 -1.39 5.67 15.11
C VAL A 196 -2.55 4.67 15.30
N GLY A 197 -2.26 3.38 15.36
CA GLY A 197 -3.24 2.32 15.63
C GLY A 197 -4.25 2.08 14.51
N ILE A 198 -3.87 2.32 13.25
CA ILE A 198 -4.72 2.01 12.08
C ILE A 198 -4.37 0.62 11.55
N CYS A 199 -5.37 -0.22 11.31
CA CYS A 199 -5.19 -1.51 10.63
C CYS A 199 -4.73 -1.27 9.19
N TYR A 200 -3.49 -1.64 8.85
CA TYR A 200 -2.91 -1.38 7.54
C TYR A 200 -2.58 -2.66 6.80
N GLN A 201 -2.93 -2.72 5.53
CA GLN A 201 -2.57 -3.83 4.65
C GLN A 201 -2.26 -3.35 3.24
N THR A 202 -1.15 -3.86 2.67
CA THR A 202 -0.74 -3.60 1.30
C THR A 202 -1.18 -4.74 0.38
N VAL A 203 -1.76 -4.38 -0.76
CA VAL A 203 -1.95 -5.24 -1.94
C VAL A 203 -0.84 -4.90 -2.93
N ALA A 204 0.16 -5.75 -3.01
CA ALA A 204 1.27 -5.59 -3.94
C ALA A 204 0.94 -6.27 -5.28
N MET A 205 1.11 -5.56 -6.38
CA MET A 205 0.90 -6.02 -7.75
C MET A 205 2.25 -6.29 -8.39
N SER A 206 2.59 -7.54 -8.63
CA SER A 206 3.82 -7.90 -9.34
C SER A 206 3.74 -7.43 -10.79
N THR A 207 4.68 -6.59 -11.21
CA THR A 207 4.74 -6.01 -12.55
C THR A 207 5.85 -6.59 -13.41
N ASP A 208 6.94 -7.04 -12.79
CA ASP A 208 8.17 -7.49 -13.41
C ASP A 208 8.98 -8.38 -12.47
N TYR A 209 10.15 -8.85 -12.92
CA TYR A 209 11.09 -9.64 -12.11
C TYR A 209 12.28 -8.81 -11.60
N ASP A 210 12.10 -7.49 -11.41
CA ASP A 210 13.22 -6.60 -11.12
C ASP A 210 14.36 -6.80 -12.16
N CYS A 211 15.63 -6.75 -11.77
CA CYS A 211 16.73 -6.89 -12.72
C CYS A 211 17.64 -8.12 -12.45
N TRP A 212 17.19 -9.05 -11.57
CA TRP A 212 17.96 -10.24 -11.24
C TRP A 212 17.80 -11.39 -12.24
N LYS A 213 16.65 -11.44 -12.92
CA LYS A 213 16.31 -12.56 -13.78
C LYS A 213 16.93 -12.34 -15.17
N GLU A 214 17.78 -13.28 -15.57
CA GLU A 214 18.40 -13.25 -16.89
C GLU A 214 17.39 -13.55 -17.99
N GLY A 215 17.60 -12.93 -19.17
CA GLY A 215 16.74 -13.14 -20.33
C GLY A 215 15.42 -12.36 -20.30
N GLU A 216 15.16 -11.55 -19.27
CA GLU A 216 14.04 -10.61 -19.25
C GLU A 216 14.45 -9.25 -19.81
N GLU A 217 13.51 -8.58 -20.48
CA GLU A 217 13.70 -7.21 -20.93
C GLU A 217 13.93 -6.26 -19.74
N PRO A 218 14.76 -5.22 -19.90
CA PRO A 218 14.94 -4.22 -18.86
C PRO A 218 13.61 -3.63 -18.39
N VAL A 219 13.45 -3.47 -17.08
CA VAL A 219 12.24 -2.90 -16.48
C VAL A 219 12.10 -1.45 -16.92
N THR A 220 11.01 -1.12 -17.61
CA THR A 220 10.66 0.23 -18.01
C THR A 220 9.38 0.69 -17.35
N TRP A 221 9.23 2.02 -17.25
CA TRP A 221 8.00 2.60 -16.70
C TRP A 221 6.76 2.24 -17.53
N GLU A 222 6.89 2.15 -18.85
CA GLU A 222 5.83 1.79 -19.79
C GLU A 222 5.35 0.36 -19.57
N MET A 223 6.27 -0.59 -19.33
CA MET A 223 5.93 -1.97 -18.99
C MET A 223 5.14 -2.04 -17.68
N ILE A 224 5.63 -1.35 -16.65
CA ILE A 224 4.96 -1.28 -15.35
C ILE A 224 3.53 -0.74 -15.52
N LEU A 225 3.36 0.39 -16.21
CA LEU A 225 2.04 0.99 -16.45
C LEU A 225 1.09 0.06 -17.21
N SER A 226 1.59 -0.65 -18.22
CA SER A 226 0.79 -1.60 -19.01
C SER A 226 0.23 -2.73 -18.13
N ILE A 227 1.08 -3.34 -17.30
CA ILE A 227 0.68 -4.41 -16.40
C ILE A 227 -0.24 -3.88 -15.30
N MET A 228 0.05 -2.69 -14.74
CA MET A 228 -0.81 -2.05 -13.76
C MET A 228 -2.22 -1.78 -14.31
N LYS A 229 -2.35 -1.24 -15.53
CA LYS A 229 -3.66 -1.01 -16.17
C LYS A 229 -4.44 -2.31 -16.30
N ARG A 230 -3.78 -3.39 -16.76
CA ARG A 230 -4.41 -4.70 -16.92
C ARG A 230 -4.87 -5.26 -15.57
N ASN A 231 -4.11 -5.05 -14.50
CA ASN A 231 -4.41 -5.56 -13.16
C ASN A 231 -5.33 -4.64 -12.35
N ALA A 232 -5.46 -3.36 -12.71
CA ALA A 232 -6.24 -2.38 -11.97
C ALA A 232 -7.69 -2.82 -11.76
N GLU A 233 -8.34 -3.39 -12.78
CA GLU A 233 -9.71 -3.90 -12.67
C GLU A 233 -9.82 -5.09 -11.69
N ASN A 234 -8.82 -5.97 -11.65
CA ASN A 234 -8.80 -7.08 -10.71
C ASN A 234 -8.62 -6.59 -9.27
N VAL A 235 -7.71 -5.65 -9.05
CA VAL A 235 -7.49 -5.04 -7.73
C VAL A 235 -8.72 -4.27 -7.28
N LYS A 236 -9.35 -3.52 -8.17
CA LYS A 236 -10.60 -2.82 -7.92
C LYS A 236 -11.70 -3.79 -7.43
N LYS A 237 -11.95 -4.89 -8.17
CA LYS A 237 -12.91 -5.92 -7.77
C LYS A 237 -12.55 -6.54 -6.43
N LEU A 238 -11.26 -6.78 -6.19
CA LEU A 238 -10.74 -7.32 -4.92
C LEU A 238 -11.04 -6.37 -3.76
N LEU A 239 -10.73 -5.08 -3.89
CA LEU A 239 -10.95 -4.09 -2.85
C LEU A 239 -12.45 -3.95 -2.55
N LEU A 240 -13.31 -3.79 -3.57
CA LEU A 240 -14.76 -3.72 -3.39
C LEU A 240 -15.27 -4.92 -2.60
N LYS A 241 -14.91 -6.15 -3.03
CA LYS A 241 -15.34 -7.38 -2.37
C LYS A 241 -14.77 -7.52 -0.94
N THR A 242 -13.63 -6.92 -0.65
CA THR A 242 -13.02 -7.00 0.69
C THR A 242 -13.63 -5.96 1.62
N ILE A 243 -13.86 -4.74 1.16
CA ILE A 243 -14.41 -3.63 1.94
C ILE A 243 -15.76 -4.02 2.57
N SER A 244 -16.66 -4.62 1.81
CA SER A 244 -17.98 -5.05 2.30
C SER A 244 -17.92 -6.14 3.38
N LYS A 245 -16.77 -6.82 3.54
CA LYS A 245 -16.55 -7.89 4.53
C LYS A 245 -15.90 -7.42 5.83
N ILE A 246 -15.40 -6.19 5.89
CA ILE A 246 -14.80 -5.66 7.12
C ILE A 246 -15.91 -5.34 8.11
N LYS A 247 -15.93 -6.03 9.26
CA LYS A 247 -16.98 -5.94 10.28
C LYS A 247 -16.45 -5.59 11.68
N TYR A 248 -15.18 -5.18 11.79
CA TYR A 248 -14.52 -4.83 13.05
C TYR A 248 -13.80 -3.50 12.90
N THR A 249 -13.66 -2.74 13.95
CA THR A 249 -12.98 -1.44 13.96
C THR A 249 -11.47 -1.55 14.14
N HIS A 250 -11.01 -2.56 14.88
CA HIS A 250 -9.59 -2.86 15.10
C HIS A 250 -9.42 -4.36 15.31
N CYS A 251 -8.37 -4.93 14.75
CA CYS A 251 -7.92 -6.28 15.08
C CYS A 251 -7.05 -6.26 16.34
N ASP A 252 -6.93 -7.39 17.04
CA ASP A 252 -6.15 -7.45 18.28
C ASP A 252 -4.68 -7.11 18.11
N THR A 253 -4.11 -7.43 16.95
CA THR A 253 -2.70 -7.10 16.64
C THR A 253 -2.46 -5.61 16.33
N CYS A 254 -3.48 -4.85 15.94
CA CYS A 254 -3.36 -3.44 15.58
C CYS A 254 -3.75 -2.47 16.71
N LYS A 255 -4.33 -2.96 17.80
CA LYS A 255 -4.53 -2.18 19.02
C LYS A 255 -3.15 -1.88 19.64
N LEU A 256 -2.87 -0.62 19.88
CA LEU A 256 -1.72 -0.14 20.65
C LEU A 256 -2.11 0.02 22.11
#